data_d7e50fd115e992db9e884e91dbd715cf
#
_entry.id   d7e50fd115e992db9e884e91dbd715cf
#
_cell.length_a   1.000
_cell.length_b   1.000
_cell.length_c   1.000
_cell.angle_alpha   90.00
_cell.angle_beta   90.00
_cell.angle_gamma   90.00
#
_symmetry.space_group_name_H-M   'P 1'
#
loop_
_entity.id
_entity.type
_entity.pdbx_description
1 polymer ?
#
loop_
_entity_poly.entity_id
_entity_poly.type
_entity_poly.pdbx_seq_one_letter_code
_entity_poly.pdbx_strand_id
1 'polypeptide(L)'
;MAESMTGLKRTHRCAELSEANIGEKVTIMGWVQKNRNKGGLVFVDVRDRSGLIQVVFEEGSTDKALLEKAAKLRSEFVVAIVGTVEKRSGAVNENLATGAIEIKPEELRILSESETPPFPIEENSKTKEEVRLKYRFLDLRRPDIQRNLMMRSRVATLARQFMAKEGFLEIETPFLIKSTPEGARDYLVPSRIHPGSFYALPQSPQIFKQLLMCSGYDRYFQIVKCFRDEDLRADRQPEFTQMDMELSFVDVDDVIDINERLLAHLFKEVLDIDVQLAIQRVSWQDGVDRFGSDKSDIRFGMELVNVTETVKDSEFVVFKNAIEAGGTVRGINAKGQGGMARKKIDKLVDFAKGYGAKGLAYIAIHEDGTVKSSFSKFMTEEETAALIKAMAGENGDLLLFAADKNKVVWDVLGALRLELARQMELLDKNEYKFLWITEFPLLEWSDEQNRFTAMHHPFTMPMEEDLQYIDSDPGRVRAKAYDIVLNGNEIGGGSVRIFNQEIQSKMFEVLGFTPEQAQEQFGFLLNAFKYGVPPHAGLAYGLDRLVMLMAKQDSIRDVIAFPKVKDASDLMTEAPERVDPKQLEELGLELEEHTADAE
;
A
#
# COMPACT_ATOMS: atom_id res chain seq x y z
N MET A 1 38.20 23.20 4.82
CA MET A 1 38.76 21.91 4.29
C MET A 1 38.30 20.78 5.18
N ALA A 2 37.86 19.69 4.58
CA ALA A 2 37.49 18.47 5.33
C ALA A 2 38.68 17.94 6.15
N GLU A 3 38.42 17.56 7.40
CA GLU A 3 39.42 17.01 8.32
C GLU A 3 39.36 15.49 8.33
N SER A 4 40.47 14.83 8.61
CA SER A 4 40.54 13.37 8.65
C SER A 4 39.80 12.79 9.86
N MET A 5 39.12 11.70 9.67
CA MET A 5 38.56 10.89 10.74
C MET A 5 39.62 9.98 11.41
N THR A 6 40.84 9.92 10.88
CA THR A 6 41.91 9.03 11.36
C THR A 6 42.12 9.20 12.87
N GLY A 7 42.18 8.11 13.60
CA GLY A 7 42.33 8.08 15.05
C GLY A 7 41.01 8.25 15.84
N LEU A 8 39.88 8.54 15.19
CA LEU A 8 38.58 8.61 15.84
C LEU A 8 37.70 7.39 15.47
N LYS A 9 36.97 6.90 16.47
CA LYS A 9 35.95 5.87 16.31
C LYS A 9 34.72 6.33 17.06
N ARG A 10 33.56 6.34 16.37
CA ARG A 10 32.29 6.64 17.04
C ARG A 10 32.00 5.60 18.11
N THR A 11 31.79 6.06 19.35
CA THR A 11 31.43 5.21 20.50
C THR A 11 29.94 5.00 20.63
N HIS A 12 29.14 6.05 20.44
CA HIS A 12 27.69 6.06 20.60
C HIS A 12 27.02 6.83 19.45
N ARG A 13 25.78 6.46 19.14
CA ARG A 13 24.90 7.35 18.39
C ARG A 13 24.31 8.41 19.29
N CYS A 14 23.80 9.49 18.69
CA CYS A 14 23.34 10.67 19.43
C CYS A 14 22.30 10.35 20.51
N ALA A 15 21.24 9.64 20.18
CA ALA A 15 20.16 9.33 21.11
C ALA A 15 20.31 7.97 21.85
N GLU A 16 21.44 7.31 21.72
CA GLU A 16 21.82 6.18 22.59
C GLU A 16 22.33 6.66 23.96
N LEU A 17 22.69 7.95 24.06
CA LEU A 17 23.16 8.57 25.30
C LEU A 17 21.99 9.01 26.19
N SER A 18 22.18 8.82 27.50
CA SER A 18 21.20 9.16 28.54
C SER A 18 21.91 9.67 29.80
N GLU A 19 21.16 9.97 30.84
CA GLU A 19 21.73 10.37 32.15
C GLU A 19 22.66 9.30 32.74
N ALA A 20 22.51 8.03 32.35
CA ALA A 20 23.41 6.95 32.78
C ALA A 20 24.85 7.12 32.28
N ASN A 21 25.05 7.89 31.19
CA ASN A 21 26.35 8.14 30.61
C ASN A 21 27.05 9.41 31.11
N ILE A 22 26.48 10.11 32.12
CA ILE A 22 27.08 11.33 32.68
C ILE A 22 28.47 11.02 33.25
N GLY A 23 29.45 11.82 32.83
CA GLY A 23 30.87 11.65 33.16
C GLY A 23 31.65 10.77 32.18
N GLU A 24 30.97 10.10 31.22
CA GLU A 24 31.65 9.31 30.18
C GLU A 24 32.22 10.20 29.09
N LYS A 25 33.42 9.86 28.63
CA LYS A 25 34.03 10.44 27.43
C LYS A 25 33.55 9.68 26.21
N VAL A 26 32.87 10.39 25.32
CA VAL A 26 32.24 9.82 24.12
C VAL A 26 32.73 10.47 22.83
N THR A 27 32.61 9.73 21.74
CA THR A 27 32.79 10.26 20.38
C THR A 27 31.48 10.06 19.62
N ILE A 28 30.83 11.16 19.26
CA ILE A 28 29.64 11.18 18.41
C ILE A 28 30.02 11.68 17.01
N MET A 29 29.28 11.22 16.00
CA MET A 29 29.44 11.65 14.61
C MET A 29 28.07 11.78 13.96
N GLY A 30 27.84 12.90 13.27
CA GLY A 30 26.55 13.15 12.65
C GLY A 30 26.53 14.46 11.87
N TRP A 31 25.34 14.92 11.56
CA TRP A 31 25.06 16.16 10.86
C TRP A 31 24.67 17.26 11.82
N VAL A 32 25.17 18.48 11.60
CA VAL A 32 24.73 19.66 12.33
C VAL A 32 23.28 20.01 11.93
N GLN A 33 22.34 19.79 12.83
CA GLN A 33 20.95 20.18 12.61
C GLN A 33 20.76 21.68 12.75
N LYS A 34 21.31 22.25 13.82
CA LYS A 34 21.18 23.66 14.18
C LYS A 34 22.39 24.15 14.93
N ASN A 35 22.83 25.37 14.61
CA ASN A 35 23.85 26.09 15.34
C ASN A 35 23.27 27.41 15.88
N ARG A 36 23.42 27.66 17.18
CA ARG A 36 22.94 28.87 17.85
C ARG A 36 24.10 29.50 18.63
N ASN A 37 24.59 30.61 18.10
CA ASN A 37 25.64 31.40 18.75
C ASN A 37 24.99 32.56 19.54
N LYS A 38 25.27 32.61 20.87
CA LYS A 38 24.75 33.63 21.80
C LYS A 38 25.87 34.41 22.49
N GLY A 39 26.94 34.73 21.74
CA GLY A 39 28.05 35.51 22.29
C GLY A 39 28.76 34.79 23.42
N GLY A 40 29.87 34.11 23.17
CA GLY A 40 30.59 33.30 24.16
C GLY A 40 29.99 31.94 24.46
N LEU A 41 28.79 31.64 23.98
CA LEU A 41 28.09 30.36 24.16
C LEU A 41 27.52 29.86 22.83
N VAL A 42 28.03 28.74 22.34
CA VAL A 42 27.59 28.14 21.08
C VAL A 42 26.95 26.78 21.34
N PHE A 43 25.69 26.66 20.95
CA PHE A 43 24.92 25.41 21.01
C PHE A 43 24.86 24.78 19.63
N VAL A 44 25.29 23.53 19.52
CA VAL A 44 25.23 22.75 18.28
C VAL A 44 24.37 21.51 18.52
N ASP A 45 23.26 21.43 17.81
CA ASP A 45 22.44 20.21 17.80
C ASP A 45 22.99 19.28 16.71
N VAL A 46 23.49 18.11 17.12
CA VAL A 46 24.03 17.07 16.23
C VAL A 46 22.99 15.99 16.05
N ARG A 47 22.71 15.64 14.79
CA ARG A 47 21.73 14.61 14.40
C ARG A 47 22.41 13.41 13.79
N ASP A 48 21.97 12.23 14.16
CA ASP A 48 22.15 10.99 13.40
C ASP A 48 20.80 10.23 13.30
N ARG A 49 20.81 9.01 12.78
CA ARG A 49 19.57 8.22 12.62
C ARG A 49 18.88 7.84 13.93
N SER A 50 19.56 7.96 15.07
CA SER A 50 18.98 7.67 16.39
C SER A 50 18.23 8.87 16.97
N GLY A 51 18.59 10.09 16.55
CA GLY A 51 18.00 11.33 17.04
C GLY A 51 19.01 12.46 17.15
N LEU A 52 18.76 13.37 18.10
CA LEU A 52 19.50 14.60 18.33
C LEU A 52 20.20 14.58 19.70
N ILE A 53 21.38 15.21 19.77
CA ILE A 53 22.02 15.59 21.04
C ILE A 53 22.57 17.01 20.95
N GLN A 54 22.49 17.76 22.04
CA GLN A 54 23.05 19.10 22.14
C GLN A 54 24.52 19.01 22.57
N VAL A 55 25.38 19.79 21.91
CA VAL A 55 26.79 20.01 22.29
C VAL A 55 26.94 21.48 22.64
N VAL A 56 27.59 21.79 23.77
CA VAL A 56 27.71 23.16 24.29
C VAL A 56 29.18 23.56 24.36
N PHE A 57 29.53 24.61 23.62
CA PHE A 57 30.84 25.24 23.61
C PHE A 57 30.73 26.56 24.37
N GLU A 58 31.45 26.72 25.49
CA GLU A 58 31.34 27.85 26.38
C GLU A 58 32.69 28.54 26.54
N GLU A 59 32.69 29.87 26.42
CA GLU A 59 33.88 30.69 26.68
C GLU A 59 34.38 30.50 28.10
N GLY A 60 35.68 30.30 28.26
CA GLY A 60 36.31 30.04 29.54
C GLY A 60 36.40 28.55 29.94
N SER A 61 35.54 27.69 29.43
CA SER A 61 35.61 26.24 29.65
C SER A 61 36.00 25.47 28.39
N THR A 62 35.84 26.05 27.20
CA THR A 62 36.25 25.49 25.89
C THR A 62 37.46 26.26 25.37
N ASP A 63 38.40 25.56 24.71
CA ASP A 63 39.50 26.21 24.00
C ASP A 63 38.98 27.22 22.98
N LYS A 64 39.65 28.39 22.90
CA LYS A 64 39.19 29.51 22.04
C LYS A 64 39.12 29.12 20.56
N ALA A 65 40.11 28.37 20.06
CA ALA A 65 40.13 27.94 18.67
C ALA A 65 38.98 26.96 18.38
N LEU A 66 38.62 26.11 19.35
CA LEU A 66 37.51 25.16 19.26
C LEU A 66 36.18 25.90 19.27
N LEU A 67 36.01 26.93 20.12
CA LEU A 67 34.84 27.78 20.16
C LEU A 67 34.62 28.55 18.86
N GLU A 68 35.69 29.16 18.31
CA GLU A 68 35.66 29.88 17.02
C GLU A 68 35.32 28.94 15.86
N LYS A 69 35.79 27.70 15.90
CA LYS A 69 35.48 26.67 14.92
C LYS A 69 34.01 26.25 15.00
N ALA A 70 33.50 26.02 16.21
CA ALA A 70 32.10 25.70 16.44
C ALA A 70 31.15 26.81 15.98
N ALA A 71 31.52 28.08 16.19
CA ALA A 71 30.73 29.24 15.74
C ALA A 71 30.56 29.33 14.21
N LYS A 72 31.45 28.71 13.43
CA LYS A 72 31.41 28.69 11.96
C LYS A 72 30.62 27.51 11.37
N LEU A 73 30.19 26.57 12.20
CA LEU A 73 29.40 25.42 11.72
C LEU A 73 28.09 25.89 11.12
N ARG A 74 27.71 25.25 10.01
CA ARG A 74 26.42 25.45 9.34
C ARG A 74 25.59 24.18 9.35
N SER A 75 24.31 24.32 9.07
CA SER A 75 23.38 23.18 8.93
C SER A 75 23.92 22.18 7.91
N GLU A 76 23.75 20.91 8.22
CA GLU A 76 24.14 19.75 7.43
C GLU A 76 25.66 19.56 7.27
N PHE A 77 26.52 20.33 7.94
CA PHE A 77 27.93 19.96 8.07
C PHE A 77 28.06 18.61 8.79
N VAL A 78 28.93 17.74 8.31
CA VAL A 78 29.24 16.47 8.96
C VAL A 78 30.38 16.67 9.94
N VAL A 79 30.15 16.33 11.21
CA VAL A 79 31.09 16.54 12.29
C VAL A 79 31.40 15.28 13.07
N ALA A 80 32.60 15.21 13.63
CA ALA A 80 32.97 14.30 14.70
C ALA A 80 33.30 15.14 15.95
N ILE A 81 32.73 14.79 17.08
CA ILE A 81 32.90 15.50 18.34
C ILE A 81 33.28 14.50 19.43
N VAL A 82 34.42 14.76 20.08
CA VAL A 82 34.84 14.06 21.28
C VAL A 82 34.57 14.97 22.47
N GLY A 83 33.94 14.44 23.49
CA GLY A 83 33.63 15.22 24.70
C GLY A 83 33.06 14.36 25.80
N THR A 84 32.78 15.01 26.93
CA THR A 84 32.22 14.37 28.12
C THR A 84 30.71 14.64 28.18
N VAL A 85 29.93 13.61 28.50
CA VAL A 85 28.48 13.76 28.72
C VAL A 85 28.27 14.43 30.09
N GLU A 86 27.56 15.53 30.08
CA GLU A 86 27.22 16.28 31.32
C GLU A 86 25.70 16.42 31.46
N LYS A 87 25.23 16.69 32.66
CA LYS A 87 23.86 17.09 32.90
C LYS A 87 23.63 18.45 32.22
N ARG A 88 22.49 18.61 31.56
CA ARG A 88 22.16 19.87 30.91
C ARG A 88 22.18 21.04 31.89
N SER A 89 22.91 22.09 31.52
CA SER A 89 23.07 23.29 32.36
C SER A 89 21.79 24.13 32.43
N GLY A 90 20.94 24.07 31.41
CA GLY A 90 19.64 24.74 31.31
C GLY A 90 18.45 23.85 31.71
N ALA A 91 17.24 24.30 31.41
CA ALA A 91 16.03 23.51 31.61
C ALA A 91 16.05 22.24 30.73
N VAL A 92 15.53 21.14 31.24
CA VAL A 92 15.36 19.89 30.49
C VAL A 92 14.47 20.16 29.27
N ASN A 93 14.88 19.66 28.11
CA ASN A 93 14.09 19.74 26.91
C ASN A 93 13.27 18.45 26.72
N GLU A 94 12.03 18.45 27.16
CA GLU A 94 11.13 17.29 27.12
C GLU A 94 10.83 16.79 25.68
N ASN A 95 11.11 17.61 24.64
CA ASN A 95 10.92 17.23 23.24
C ASN A 95 12.07 16.40 22.67
N LEU A 96 13.15 16.18 23.43
CA LEU A 96 14.29 15.39 23.02
C LEU A 96 14.52 14.23 23.98
N ALA A 97 14.77 13.04 23.47
CA ALA A 97 15.14 11.88 24.29
C ALA A 97 16.42 12.15 25.12
N THR A 98 17.34 12.97 24.59
CA THR A 98 18.58 13.40 25.24
C THR A 98 18.44 14.74 25.97
N GLY A 99 17.22 15.23 26.19
CA GLY A 99 16.97 16.60 26.67
C GLY A 99 17.45 16.92 28.08
N ALA A 100 17.79 15.90 28.89
CA ALA A 100 18.35 16.04 30.21
C ALA A 100 19.89 16.15 30.23
N ILE A 101 20.56 15.85 29.11
CA ILE A 101 22.01 15.82 29.00
C ILE A 101 22.52 16.72 27.86
N GLU A 102 23.80 17.03 27.89
CA GLU A 102 24.52 17.71 26.83
C GLU A 102 25.96 17.19 26.78
N ILE A 103 26.68 17.45 25.68
CA ILE A 103 28.10 17.10 25.55
C ILE A 103 28.93 18.36 25.75
N LYS A 104 29.92 18.30 26.66
CA LYS A 104 30.99 19.26 26.76
C LYS A 104 32.13 18.82 25.86
N PRO A 105 32.43 19.55 24.77
CA PRO A 105 33.36 19.12 23.74
C PRO A 105 34.83 19.38 24.13
N GLU A 106 35.68 18.42 23.75
CA GLU A 106 37.12 18.53 23.87
C GLU A 106 37.80 18.59 22.48
N GLU A 107 37.18 17.95 21.48
CA GLU A 107 37.66 17.95 20.09
C GLU A 107 36.48 18.07 19.13
N LEU A 108 36.66 18.84 18.06
CA LEU A 108 35.70 18.96 16.97
C LEU A 108 36.47 18.82 15.64
N ARG A 109 36.01 17.90 14.79
CA ARG A 109 36.45 17.81 13.39
C ARG A 109 35.28 18.05 12.45
N ILE A 110 35.53 18.84 11.42
CA ILE A 110 34.58 19.03 10.29
C ILE A 110 34.97 18.00 9.24
N LEU A 111 34.21 16.91 9.16
CA LEU A 111 34.49 15.82 8.22
C LEU A 111 34.05 16.17 6.80
N SER A 112 32.98 16.96 6.67
CA SER A 112 32.49 17.48 5.38
C SER A 112 31.71 18.75 5.60
N GLU A 113 31.95 19.74 4.75
CA GLU A 113 31.13 20.94 4.67
C GLU A 113 29.90 20.66 3.80
N SER A 114 28.85 21.47 3.94
CA SER A 114 27.61 21.39 3.16
C SER A 114 27.26 22.75 2.58
N GLU A 115 26.74 22.75 1.37
CA GLU A 115 25.98 23.89 0.85
C GLU A 115 24.66 24.00 1.59
N THR A 116 23.98 25.14 1.41
CA THR A 116 22.63 25.31 1.99
C THR A 116 21.66 24.35 1.31
N PRO A 117 21.00 23.43 2.05
CA PRO A 117 20.02 22.52 1.47
C PRO A 117 18.87 23.27 0.78
N PRO A 118 18.30 22.71 -0.30
CA PRO A 118 17.17 23.34 -1.01
C PRO A 118 15.88 23.39 -0.18
N PHE A 119 15.82 22.65 0.93
CA PHE A 119 14.74 22.68 1.89
C PHE A 119 15.24 22.28 3.30
N PRO A 120 14.54 22.69 4.37
CA PRO A 120 14.87 22.28 5.74
C PRO A 120 14.70 20.78 5.95
N ILE A 121 15.65 20.16 6.65
CA ILE A 121 15.58 18.75 7.07
C ILE A 121 14.82 18.68 8.40
N GLU A 122 13.50 18.66 8.33
CA GLU A 122 12.60 18.67 9.48
C GLU A 122 11.37 17.79 9.23
N GLU A 123 10.69 17.39 10.31
CA GLU A 123 9.46 16.62 10.23
C GLU A 123 8.33 17.43 9.59
N ASN A 124 7.38 16.74 8.97
CA ASN A 124 6.18 17.35 8.38
C ASN A 124 6.49 18.49 7.39
N SER A 125 7.56 18.34 6.61
CA SER A 125 7.98 19.34 5.62
C SER A 125 6.85 19.69 4.65
N LYS A 126 6.65 21.00 4.41
CA LYS A 126 5.70 21.54 3.43
C LYS A 126 6.30 21.67 2.03
N THR A 127 7.52 21.22 1.84
CA THR A 127 8.21 21.25 0.55
C THR A 127 7.48 20.35 -0.44
N LYS A 128 7.29 20.80 -1.67
CA LYS A 128 6.64 20.04 -2.74
C LYS A 128 7.34 18.71 -2.97
N GLU A 129 6.56 17.69 -3.29
CA GLU A 129 7.06 16.33 -3.47
C GLU A 129 8.15 16.25 -4.54
N GLU A 130 7.99 16.93 -5.68
CA GLU A 130 8.97 16.90 -6.77
C GLU A 130 10.34 17.40 -6.31
N VAL A 131 10.40 18.44 -5.48
CA VAL A 131 11.67 18.96 -4.94
C VAL A 131 12.28 17.97 -3.97
N ARG A 132 11.47 17.37 -3.11
CA ARG A 132 11.92 16.34 -2.16
C ARG A 132 12.45 15.09 -2.87
N LEU A 133 11.79 14.64 -3.93
CA LEU A 133 12.21 13.48 -4.71
C LEU A 133 13.45 13.76 -5.58
N LYS A 134 13.59 14.98 -6.11
CA LYS A 134 14.82 15.39 -6.80
C LYS A 134 16.06 15.35 -5.89
N TYR A 135 15.89 15.73 -4.63
CA TYR A 135 16.94 15.68 -3.61
C TYR A 135 16.64 14.58 -2.57
N ARG A 136 16.21 13.40 -3.04
CA ARG A 136 15.75 12.32 -2.15
C ARG A 136 16.75 11.93 -1.07
N PHE A 137 18.05 11.97 -1.35
CA PHE A 137 19.09 11.72 -0.37
C PHE A 137 19.11 12.72 0.80
N LEU A 138 18.58 13.95 0.63
CA LEU A 138 18.34 14.90 1.71
C LEU A 138 16.99 14.63 2.41
N ASP A 139 15.94 14.35 1.64
CA ASP A 139 14.62 14.01 2.17
C ASP A 139 14.68 12.78 3.08
N LEU A 140 15.53 11.80 2.75
CA LEU A 140 15.79 10.60 3.56
C LEU A 140 16.48 10.90 4.91
N ARG A 141 17.01 12.11 5.13
CA ARG A 141 17.52 12.54 6.44
C ARG A 141 16.44 13.01 7.39
N ARG A 142 15.23 13.25 6.91
CA ARG A 142 14.11 13.70 7.76
C ARG A 142 13.73 12.60 8.74
N PRO A 143 13.47 12.95 10.02
CA PRO A 143 13.20 11.93 11.05
C PRO A 143 11.94 11.11 10.77
N ASP A 144 10.88 11.70 10.20
CA ASP A 144 9.65 11.00 9.84
C ASP A 144 9.89 9.94 8.74
N ILE A 145 10.62 10.29 7.67
CA ILE A 145 10.97 9.34 6.61
C ILE A 145 11.95 8.25 7.13
N GLN A 146 12.89 8.62 7.97
CA GLN A 146 13.79 7.64 8.60
C GLN A 146 13.01 6.63 9.46
N ARG A 147 12.05 7.08 10.26
CA ARG A 147 11.19 6.19 11.06
C ARG A 147 10.42 5.21 10.18
N ASN A 148 9.88 5.67 9.05
CA ASN A 148 9.15 4.82 8.11
C ASN A 148 10.06 3.71 7.54
N LEU A 149 11.28 4.05 7.10
CA LEU A 149 12.21 3.07 6.56
C LEU A 149 12.78 2.13 7.63
N MET A 150 13.00 2.62 8.86
CA MET A 150 13.38 1.76 9.98
C MET A 150 12.25 0.79 10.35
N MET A 151 10.99 1.25 10.33
CA MET A 151 9.81 0.39 10.50
C MET A 151 9.76 -0.69 9.42
N ARG A 152 9.92 -0.30 8.14
CA ARG A 152 10.00 -1.25 7.02
C ARG A 152 11.05 -2.32 7.24
N SER A 153 12.25 -1.93 7.64
CA SER A 153 13.35 -2.86 7.95
C SER A 153 12.99 -3.81 9.09
N ARG A 154 12.36 -3.29 10.14
CA ARG A 154 11.91 -4.10 11.29
C ARG A 154 10.83 -5.10 10.89
N VAL A 155 9.81 -4.67 10.13
CA VAL A 155 8.76 -5.55 9.61
C VAL A 155 9.35 -6.69 8.79
N ALA A 156 10.26 -6.40 7.85
CA ALA A 156 10.92 -7.41 7.03
C ALA A 156 11.74 -8.41 7.87
N THR A 157 12.45 -7.94 8.88
CA THR A 157 13.25 -8.79 9.77
C THR A 157 12.37 -9.71 10.62
N LEU A 158 11.32 -9.16 11.21
CA LEU A 158 10.36 -9.93 12.03
C LEU A 158 9.59 -10.97 11.20
N ALA A 159 9.20 -10.59 9.97
CA ALA A 159 8.57 -11.52 9.05
C ALA A 159 9.49 -12.71 8.74
N ARG A 160 10.78 -12.49 8.43
CA ARG A 160 11.75 -13.57 8.23
C ARG A 160 11.90 -14.48 9.44
N GLN A 161 11.97 -13.89 10.64
CA GLN A 161 12.08 -14.66 11.88
C GLN A 161 10.84 -15.52 12.14
N PHE A 162 9.64 -14.94 11.92
CA PHE A 162 8.38 -15.69 12.04
C PHE A 162 8.31 -16.82 11.02
N MET A 163 8.55 -16.53 9.74
CA MET A 163 8.47 -17.51 8.67
C MET A 163 9.47 -18.66 8.86
N ALA A 164 10.71 -18.35 9.26
CA ALA A 164 11.71 -19.38 9.59
C ALA A 164 11.25 -20.28 10.76
N LYS A 165 10.64 -19.70 11.80
CA LYS A 165 10.08 -20.44 12.94
C LYS A 165 8.92 -21.35 12.53
N GLU A 166 8.12 -20.93 11.55
CA GLU A 166 7.01 -21.73 11.00
C GLU A 166 7.49 -22.77 9.96
N GLY A 167 8.80 -22.91 9.75
CA GLY A 167 9.39 -23.90 8.88
C GLY A 167 9.44 -23.54 7.40
N PHE A 168 9.30 -22.26 7.06
CA PHE A 168 9.48 -21.78 5.69
C PHE A 168 10.95 -21.63 5.34
N LEU A 169 11.26 -21.92 4.10
CA LEU A 169 12.55 -21.67 3.48
C LEU A 169 12.48 -20.40 2.62
N GLU A 170 13.39 -19.44 2.88
CA GLU A 170 13.55 -18.29 2.00
C GLU A 170 14.37 -18.70 0.78
N ILE A 171 13.74 -18.73 -0.40
CA ILE A 171 14.37 -19.17 -1.66
C ILE A 171 14.22 -18.09 -2.70
N GLU A 172 15.36 -17.64 -3.26
CA GLU A 172 15.38 -16.66 -4.33
C GLU A 172 14.92 -17.24 -5.66
N THR A 173 14.14 -16.47 -6.41
CA THR A 173 13.68 -16.79 -7.76
C THR A 173 14.29 -15.83 -8.77
N PRO A 174 14.46 -16.21 -10.06
CA PRO A 174 15.11 -15.36 -11.04
C PRO A 174 14.26 -14.13 -11.42
N PHE A 175 14.93 -13.03 -11.77
CA PHE A 175 14.31 -11.84 -12.36
C PHE A 175 14.32 -11.86 -13.89
N LEU A 176 15.28 -12.51 -14.51
CA LEU A 176 15.33 -12.67 -15.97
C LEU A 176 14.55 -13.94 -16.36
N ILE A 177 13.27 -13.79 -16.64
CA ILE A 177 12.36 -14.90 -16.92
C ILE A 177 11.75 -14.80 -18.32
N LYS A 178 11.03 -15.85 -18.74
CA LYS A 178 10.14 -15.80 -19.88
C LYS A 178 8.92 -14.95 -19.55
N SER A 179 8.44 -14.16 -20.52
CA SER A 179 7.17 -13.42 -20.37
C SER A 179 6.03 -14.37 -20.02
N THR A 180 5.36 -14.08 -18.90
CA THR A 180 4.20 -14.82 -18.39
C THR A 180 3.18 -13.78 -17.88
N PRO A 181 2.34 -13.21 -18.78
CA PRO A 181 1.44 -12.13 -18.42
C PRO A 181 0.46 -12.55 -17.33
N GLU A 182 0.41 -11.78 -16.24
CA GLU A 182 -0.44 -11.98 -15.06
C GLU A 182 -1.44 -10.82 -14.85
N GLY A 183 -1.81 -10.11 -15.92
CA GLY A 183 -2.76 -9.01 -15.88
C GLY A 183 -2.18 -7.62 -16.17
N ALA A 184 -0.91 -7.35 -15.81
CA ALA A 184 -0.19 -6.13 -16.20
C ALA A 184 0.69 -6.37 -17.44
N ARG A 185 1.28 -5.31 -18.00
CA ARG A 185 2.32 -5.45 -19.03
C ARG A 185 3.66 -5.76 -18.36
N ASP A 186 4.48 -6.55 -19.07
CA ASP A 186 5.83 -6.88 -18.61
C ASP A 186 6.84 -5.82 -19.03
N TYR A 187 7.83 -5.56 -18.17
CA TYR A 187 9.06 -4.89 -18.56
C TYR A 187 9.96 -5.88 -19.29
N LEU A 188 10.38 -5.55 -20.51
CA LEU A 188 11.20 -6.42 -21.36
C LEU A 188 12.67 -6.03 -21.28
N VAL A 189 13.55 -7.03 -21.21
CA VAL A 189 15.01 -6.88 -21.21
C VAL A 189 15.59 -7.63 -22.41
N PRO A 190 16.20 -6.94 -23.38
CA PRO A 190 16.72 -7.59 -24.57
C PRO A 190 17.94 -8.47 -24.24
N SER A 191 18.07 -9.60 -24.96
CA SER A 191 19.19 -10.53 -24.81
C SER A 191 20.27 -10.28 -25.86
N ARG A 192 21.46 -9.88 -25.46
CA ARG A 192 22.62 -9.75 -26.37
C ARG A 192 23.06 -11.09 -26.95
N ILE A 193 22.93 -12.18 -26.20
CA ILE A 193 23.39 -13.53 -26.61
C ILE A 193 22.38 -14.21 -27.53
N HIS A 194 21.11 -13.86 -27.44
CA HIS A 194 20.01 -14.39 -28.26
C HIS A 194 19.33 -13.25 -29.02
N PRO A 195 19.87 -12.81 -30.16
CA PRO A 195 19.31 -11.69 -30.93
C PRO A 195 17.84 -11.87 -31.21
N GLY A 196 17.04 -10.82 -31.05
CA GLY A 196 15.58 -10.85 -31.25
C GLY A 196 14.80 -11.53 -30.12
N SER A 197 15.47 -11.99 -29.06
CA SER A 197 14.83 -12.57 -27.87
C SER A 197 14.94 -11.64 -26.68
N PHE A 198 13.91 -11.66 -25.82
CA PHE A 198 13.81 -10.82 -24.63
C PHE A 198 13.54 -11.67 -23.39
N TYR A 199 14.14 -11.28 -22.27
CA TYR A 199 13.65 -11.63 -20.97
C TYR A 199 12.53 -10.67 -20.57
N ALA A 200 11.68 -11.10 -19.65
CA ALA A 200 10.75 -10.23 -18.95
C ALA A 200 11.14 -10.14 -17.47
N LEU A 201 10.86 -8.99 -16.84
CA LEU A 201 10.95 -8.87 -15.39
C LEU A 201 9.65 -9.41 -14.75
N PRO A 202 9.71 -10.21 -13.67
CA PRO A 202 8.55 -10.91 -13.12
C PRO A 202 7.54 -9.97 -12.49
N GLN A 203 6.26 -10.16 -12.81
CA GLN A 203 5.15 -9.48 -12.13
C GLN A 203 4.95 -10.02 -10.71
N SER A 204 5.28 -11.29 -10.50
CA SER A 204 5.35 -11.99 -9.23
C SER A 204 6.17 -13.29 -9.40
N PRO A 205 6.61 -13.96 -8.32
CA PRO A 205 7.27 -15.27 -8.41
C PRO A 205 6.29 -16.44 -8.59
N GLN A 206 5.04 -16.21 -9.03
CA GLN A 206 3.94 -17.18 -9.06
C GLN A 206 4.32 -18.53 -9.66
N ILE A 207 4.95 -18.55 -10.82
CA ILE A 207 5.31 -19.79 -11.51
C ILE A 207 6.40 -20.55 -10.75
N PHE A 208 7.42 -19.85 -10.27
CA PHE A 208 8.56 -20.45 -9.60
C PHE A 208 8.19 -21.02 -8.22
N LYS A 209 7.31 -20.34 -7.46
CA LYS A 209 6.87 -20.87 -6.18
C LYS A 209 6.04 -22.16 -6.34
N GLN A 210 5.21 -22.28 -7.39
CA GLN A 210 4.52 -23.51 -7.71
C GLN A 210 5.49 -24.63 -8.11
N LEU A 211 6.54 -24.32 -8.88
CA LEU A 211 7.60 -25.28 -9.21
C LEU A 211 8.36 -25.74 -7.95
N LEU A 212 8.56 -24.87 -6.96
CA LEU A 212 9.16 -25.23 -5.68
C LEU A 212 8.27 -26.20 -4.91
N MET A 213 6.94 -26.06 -4.97
CA MET A 213 6.02 -27.05 -4.39
C MET A 213 6.14 -28.39 -5.11
N CYS A 214 6.19 -28.41 -6.45
CA CYS A 214 6.46 -29.63 -7.22
C CYS A 214 7.81 -30.27 -6.87
N SER A 215 8.77 -29.45 -6.42
CA SER A 215 10.12 -29.89 -6.02
C SER A 215 10.22 -30.37 -4.56
N GLY A 216 9.11 -30.34 -3.82
CA GLY A 216 9.04 -30.89 -2.45
C GLY A 216 9.58 -29.98 -1.35
N TYR A 217 9.60 -28.66 -1.56
CA TYR A 217 10.06 -27.71 -0.55
C TYR A 217 9.02 -27.37 0.52
N ASP A 218 7.81 -27.87 0.43
CA ASP A 218 6.67 -27.75 1.35
C ASP A 218 6.26 -26.32 1.73
N ARG A 219 7.17 -25.49 2.21
CA ARG A 219 6.92 -24.12 2.65
C ARG A 219 8.00 -23.19 2.14
N TYR A 220 7.63 -22.34 1.20
CA TYR A 220 8.47 -21.33 0.59
C TYR A 220 8.00 -19.94 1.00
N PHE A 221 8.94 -19.03 1.21
CA PHE A 221 8.65 -17.60 1.17
C PHE A 221 9.82 -16.81 0.56
N GLN A 222 9.52 -15.56 0.18
CA GLN A 222 10.54 -14.62 -0.31
C GLN A 222 10.07 -13.18 -0.09
N ILE A 223 10.97 -12.29 0.32
CA ILE A 223 10.74 -10.85 0.22
C ILE A 223 11.37 -10.40 -1.09
N VAL A 224 10.55 -10.15 -2.11
CA VAL A 224 10.95 -10.09 -3.52
C VAL A 224 10.47 -8.83 -4.21
N LYS A 225 11.29 -8.31 -5.15
CA LYS A 225 10.87 -7.28 -6.08
C LYS A 225 9.97 -7.85 -7.16
N CYS A 226 8.87 -7.12 -7.43
CA CYS A 226 7.94 -7.38 -8.52
C CYS A 226 7.88 -6.15 -9.43
N PHE A 227 7.57 -6.36 -10.70
CA PHE A 227 7.63 -5.33 -11.73
C PHE A 227 6.33 -5.36 -12.55
N ARG A 228 5.66 -4.21 -12.67
CA ARG A 228 4.42 -4.09 -13.47
C ARG A 228 4.41 -2.76 -14.20
N ASP A 229 4.28 -2.82 -15.52
CA ASP A 229 4.11 -1.64 -16.35
C ASP A 229 2.61 -1.30 -16.44
N GLU A 230 2.16 -0.49 -15.51
CA GLU A 230 0.78 -0.05 -15.39
C GLU A 230 0.69 1.41 -14.90
N ASP A 231 -0.48 2.02 -15.01
CA ASP A 231 -0.72 3.38 -14.56
C ASP A 231 -0.49 3.53 -13.05
N LEU A 232 0.34 4.49 -12.67
CA LEU A 232 0.72 4.71 -11.29
C LEU A 232 -0.32 5.53 -10.52
N ARG A 233 -0.52 5.13 -9.26
CA ARG A 233 -1.37 5.79 -8.26
C ARG A 233 -0.59 6.01 -6.97
N ALA A 234 -1.22 6.58 -5.95
CA ALA A 234 -0.59 6.79 -4.64
C ALA A 234 -0.08 5.49 -3.98
N ASP A 235 -0.71 4.36 -4.30
CA ASP A 235 -0.44 3.02 -3.77
C ASP A 235 0.14 2.05 -4.80
N ARG A 236 0.64 2.56 -5.96
CA ARG A 236 1.25 1.76 -7.03
C ARG A 236 2.59 2.33 -7.46
N GLN A 237 3.54 1.43 -7.73
CA GLN A 237 4.87 1.69 -8.26
C GLN A 237 5.20 0.69 -9.37
N PRO A 238 6.00 1.05 -10.38
CA PRO A 238 6.37 0.11 -11.45
C PRO A 238 7.25 -1.02 -10.93
N GLU A 239 7.96 -0.79 -9.85
CA GLU A 239 8.68 -1.78 -9.05
C GLU A 239 8.27 -1.67 -7.58
N PHE A 240 7.86 -2.77 -6.99
CA PHE A 240 7.39 -2.83 -5.61
C PHE A 240 7.87 -4.11 -4.94
N THR A 241 7.65 -4.23 -3.63
CA THR A 241 8.13 -5.39 -2.87
C THR A 241 6.94 -6.20 -2.36
N GLN A 242 6.96 -7.51 -2.62
CA GLN A 242 6.06 -8.46 -2.00
C GLN A 242 6.77 -9.27 -0.92
N MET A 243 6.02 -9.65 0.10
CA MET A 243 6.32 -10.80 0.94
C MET A 243 5.44 -11.93 0.44
N ASP A 244 6.04 -12.84 -0.32
CA ASP A 244 5.37 -13.91 -1.05
C ASP A 244 5.59 -15.25 -0.36
N MET A 245 4.57 -16.11 -0.33
CA MET A 245 4.65 -17.43 0.27
C MET A 245 3.82 -18.46 -0.50
N GLU A 246 4.24 -19.74 -0.39
CA GLU A 246 3.51 -20.90 -0.92
C GLU A 246 3.71 -22.08 0.02
N LEU A 247 2.65 -22.88 0.20
CA LEU A 247 2.62 -24.03 1.10
C LEU A 247 2.02 -25.24 0.37
N SER A 248 2.59 -26.43 0.60
CA SER A 248 2.05 -27.71 0.13
C SER A 248 1.16 -28.37 1.17
N PHE A 249 0.21 -29.19 0.71
CA PHE A 249 -0.70 -30.01 1.54
C PHE A 249 -1.59 -29.17 2.47
N VAL A 250 -2.10 -28.04 1.96
CA VAL A 250 -2.92 -27.08 2.70
C VAL A 250 -4.17 -26.70 1.90
N ASP A 251 -5.17 -26.21 2.61
CA ASP A 251 -6.36 -25.55 2.05
C ASP A 251 -6.48 -24.12 2.58
N VAL A 252 -7.56 -23.42 2.27
CA VAL A 252 -7.83 -22.00 2.60
C VAL A 252 -7.61 -21.69 4.08
N ASP A 253 -8.14 -22.53 4.98
CA ASP A 253 -8.07 -22.29 6.43
C ASP A 253 -6.65 -22.35 6.98
N ASP A 254 -5.80 -23.24 6.44
CA ASP A 254 -4.39 -23.36 6.86
C ASP A 254 -3.60 -22.09 6.50
N VAL A 255 -3.86 -21.54 5.31
CA VAL A 255 -3.19 -20.30 4.87
C VAL A 255 -3.68 -19.11 5.67
N ILE A 256 -4.98 -19.00 5.94
CA ILE A 256 -5.56 -17.94 6.75
C ILE A 256 -4.98 -17.98 8.17
N ASP A 257 -4.94 -19.13 8.84
CA ASP A 257 -4.42 -19.26 10.21
C ASP A 257 -2.98 -18.76 10.33
N ILE A 258 -2.09 -19.21 9.45
CA ILE A 258 -0.68 -18.80 9.51
C ILE A 258 -0.50 -17.30 9.26
N ASN A 259 -1.33 -16.72 8.38
CA ASN A 259 -1.28 -15.31 8.05
C ASN A 259 -1.88 -14.42 9.15
N GLU A 260 -2.93 -14.87 9.84
CA GLU A 260 -3.45 -14.18 11.02
C GLU A 260 -2.39 -14.13 12.14
N ARG A 261 -1.70 -15.22 12.40
CA ARG A 261 -0.61 -15.28 13.39
C ARG A 261 0.58 -14.40 12.98
N LEU A 262 0.93 -14.33 11.69
CA LEU A 262 1.96 -13.42 11.19
C LEU A 262 1.56 -11.96 11.41
N LEU A 263 0.35 -11.56 11.04
CA LEU A 263 -0.13 -10.19 11.24
C LEU A 263 -0.16 -9.82 12.72
N ALA A 264 -0.68 -10.71 13.58
CA ALA A 264 -0.69 -10.48 15.03
C ALA A 264 0.73 -10.27 15.58
N HIS A 265 1.70 -11.10 15.13
CA HIS A 265 3.09 -10.96 15.52
C HIS A 265 3.69 -9.61 15.05
N LEU A 266 3.50 -9.24 13.78
CA LEU A 266 4.05 -8.00 13.24
C LEU A 266 3.47 -6.76 13.93
N PHE A 267 2.14 -6.71 14.13
CA PHE A 267 1.49 -5.58 14.77
C PHE A 267 1.86 -5.45 16.25
N LYS A 268 1.99 -6.57 16.96
CA LYS A 268 2.44 -6.57 18.36
C LYS A 268 3.87 -6.06 18.50
N GLU A 269 4.79 -6.63 17.72
CA GLU A 269 6.22 -6.32 17.84
C GLU A 269 6.61 -4.92 17.31
N VAL A 270 5.86 -4.38 16.35
CA VAL A 270 6.20 -3.08 15.71
C VAL A 270 5.42 -1.93 16.34
N LEU A 271 4.14 -2.13 16.64
CA LEU A 271 3.21 -1.07 17.07
C LEU A 271 2.67 -1.26 18.49
N ASP A 272 2.98 -2.39 19.16
CA ASP A 272 2.38 -2.83 20.42
C ASP A 272 0.84 -2.92 20.37
N ILE A 273 0.31 -3.39 19.25
CA ILE A 273 -1.13 -3.56 19.01
C ILE A 273 -1.46 -5.04 18.99
N ASP A 274 -2.46 -5.44 19.79
CA ASP A 274 -2.98 -6.80 19.81
C ASP A 274 -4.07 -6.96 18.75
N VAL A 275 -3.76 -7.70 17.68
CA VAL A 275 -4.73 -8.08 16.64
C VAL A 275 -5.56 -9.26 17.14
N GLN A 276 -6.89 -9.10 17.12
CA GLN A 276 -7.81 -10.18 17.49
C GLN A 276 -7.74 -11.28 16.42
N LEU A 277 -7.40 -12.50 16.83
CA LEU A 277 -7.41 -13.68 15.96
C LEU A 277 -8.84 -14.12 15.66
N ALA A 278 -9.00 -14.98 14.65
CA ALA A 278 -10.25 -15.27 13.98
C ALA A 278 -10.84 -14.00 13.36
N ILE A 279 -10.03 -13.37 12.51
CA ILE A 279 -10.44 -12.19 11.74
C ILE A 279 -11.72 -12.50 10.97
N GLN A 280 -12.66 -11.55 10.98
CA GLN A 280 -13.93 -11.70 10.30
C GLN A 280 -13.72 -12.07 8.83
N ARG A 281 -14.48 -13.05 8.34
CA ARG A 281 -14.53 -13.46 6.93
C ARG A 281 -15.86 -13.03 6.34
N VAL A 282 -15.82 -12.49 5.15
CA VAL A 282 -16.98 -12.06 4.36
C VAL A 282 -16.81 -12.58 2.94
N SER A 283 -17.86 -13.15 2.35
CA SER A 283 -17.81 -13.54 0.95
C SER A 283 -17.65 -12.30 0.06
N TRP A 284 -17.07 -12.45 -1.12
CA TRP A 284 -16.96 -11.35 -2.08
C TRP A 284 -18.34 -10.74 -2.37
N GLN A 285 -19.38 -11.57 -2.55
CA GLN A 285 -20.73 -11.10 -2.82
C GLN A 285 -21.27 -10.25 -1.66
N ASP A 286 -21.11 -10.70 -0.42
CA ASP A 286 -21.54 -9.92 0.75
C ASP A 286 -20.72 -8.63 0.89
N GLY A 287 -19.43 -8.67 0.55
CA GLY A 287 -18.55 -7.52 0.56
C GLY A 287 -19.05 -6.41 -0.37
N VAL A 288 -19.32 -6.74 -1.64
CA VAL A 288 -19.82 -5.76 -2.62
C VAL A 288 -21.27 -5.36 -2.32
N ASP A 289 -22.10 -6.26 -1.82
CA ASP A 289 -23.49 -5.97 -1.48
C ASP A 289 -23.65 -5.04 -0.28
N ARG A 290 -22.79 -5.18 0.73
CA ARG A 290 -22.86 -4.40 1.98
C ARG A 290 -22.02 -3.13 1.94
N PHE A 291 -20.89 -3.16 1.24
CA PHE A 291 -19.91 -2.06 1.30
C PHE A 291 -19.63 -1.43 -0.07
N GLY A 292 -20.12 -2.02 -1.14
CA GLY A 292 -19.88 -1.56 -2.52
C GLY A 292 -18.43 -1.81 -3.00
N SER A 293 -17.70 -2.70 -2.33
CA SER A 293 -16.30 -2.99 -2.66
C SER A 293 -15.84 -4.31 -2.06
N ASP A 294 -14.95 -5.01 -2.75
CA ASP A 294 -14.16 -6.13 -2.24
C ASP A 294 -13.02 -5.70 -1.28
N LYS A 295 -12.79 -4.39 -1.16
CA LYS A 295 -11.80 -3.77 -0.25
C LYS A 295 -12.53 -2.93 0.80
N SER A 296 -13.37 -3.61 1.59
CA SER A 296 -14.30 -2.94 2.50
C SER A 296 -13.59 -2.31 3.70
N ASP A 297 -13.83 -1.03 3.94
CA ASP A 297 -13.44 -0.37 5.20
C ASP A 297 -14.56 -0.56 6.23
N ILE A 298 -14.26 -1.32 7.28
CA ILE A 298 -15.22 -1.67 8.34
C ILE A 298 -15.01 -0.87 9.63
N ARG A 299 -14.22 0.21 9.61
CA ARG A 299 -14.05 1.11 10.76
C ARG A 299 -15.31 1.89 11.11
N PHE A 300 -16.22 2.02 10.19
CA PHE A 300 -17.48 2.74 10.34
C PHE A 300 -18.62 1.95 9.69
N GLY A 301 -19.85 2.19 10.10
CA GLY A 301 -21.05 1.61 9.52
C GLY A 301 -21.36 2.12 8.11
N MET A 302 -22.57 2.62 7.88
CA MET A 302 -23.05 3.16 6.59
C MET A 302 -23.04 2.09 5.49
N GLU A 303 -23.51 0.87 5.84
CA GLU A 303 -23.65 -0.21 4.87
C GLU A 303 -24.68 0.13 3.79
N LEU A 304 -24.52 -0.44 2.60
CA LEU A 304 -25.47 -0.36 1.52
C LEU A 304 -26.72 -1.19 1.87
N VAL A 305 -27.88 -0.58 1.76
CA VAL A 305 -29.17 -1.25 1.98
C VAL A 305 -29.85 -1.46 0.64
N ASN A 306 -30.20 -2.70 0.31
CA ASN A 306 -30.99 -3.03 -0.88
C ASN A 306 -32.47 -2.70 -0.62
N VAL A 307 -33.00 -1.73 -1.35
CA VAL A 307 -34.39 -1.28 -1.23
C VAL A 307 -35.20 -1.57 -2.49
N THR A 308 -34.69 -2.40 -3.40
CA THR A 308 -35.32 -2.74 -4.68
C THR A 308 -36.76 -3.20 -4.48
N GLU A 309 -37.02 -4.14 -3.56
CA GLU A 309 -38.39 -4.63 -3.27
C GLU A 309 -39.30 -3.55 -2.65
N THR A 310 -38.72 -2.64 -1.85
CA THR A 310 -39.47 -1.54 -1.21
C THR A 310 -39.97 -0.53 -2.24
N VAL A 311 -39.26 -0.34 -3.35
CA VAL A 311 -39.53 0.68 -4.37
C VAL A 311 -39.96 0.09 -5.71
N LYS A 312 -40.26 -1.21 -5.80
CA LYS A 312 -40.58 -1.89 -7.06
C LYS A 312 -41.82 -1.36 -7.78
N ASP A 313 -42.77 -0.89 -7.02
CA ASP A 313 -44.04 -0.36 -7.53
C ASP A 313 -44.04 1.19 -7.64
N SER A 314 -42.88 1.83 -7.40
CA SER A 314 -42.73 3.29 -7.45
C SER A 314 -42.90 3.83 -8.88
N GLU A 315 -43.62 4.94 -9.02
CA GLU A 315 -43.74 5.70 -10.27
C GLU A 315 -42.50 6.53 -10.62
N PHE A 316 -41.44 6.51 -9.77
CA PHE A 316 -40.21 7.21 -10.07
C PHE A 316 -39.43 6.48 -11.18
N VAL A 317 -39.45 7.06 -12.38
CA VAL A 317 -38.95 6.47 -13.63
C VAL A 317 -37.51 5.95 -13.50
N VAL A 318 -36.65 6.60 -12.69
CA VAL A 318 -35.25 6.17 -12.50
C VAL A 318 -35.21 4.80 -11.81
N PHE A 319 -35.98 4.59 -10.77
CA PHE A 319 -36.06 3.31 -10.06
C PHE A 319 -36.68 2.23 -10.93
N LYS A 320 -37.82 2.56 -11.53
CA LYS A 320 -38.56 1.65 -12.42
C LYS A 320 -37.70 1.12 -13.56
N ASN A 321 -37.05 2.01 -14.30
CA ASN A 321 -36.18 1.63 -15.43
C ASN A 321 -34.99 0.76 -14.98
N ALA A 322 -34.39 1.05 -13.83
CA ALA A 322 -33.28 0.25 -13.31
C ALA A 322 -33.75 -1.18 -12.97
N ILE A 323 -34.89 -1.32 -12.32
CA ILE A 323 -35.47 -2.63 -11.94
C ILE A 323 -35.89 -3.42 -13.18
N GLU A 324 -36.59 -2.78 -14.13
CA GLU A 324 -36.99 -3.41 -15.39
C GLU A 324 -35.83 -3.90 -16.24
N ALA A 325 -34.66 -3.22 -16.12
CA ALA A 325 -33.40 -3.63 -16.76
C ALA A 325 -32.63 -4.73 -15.98
N GLY A 326 -33.20 -5.29 -14.90
CA GLY A 326 -32.55 -6.30 -14.07
C GLY A 326 -31.50 -5.75 -13.10
N GLY A 327 -31.47 -4.44 -12.89
CA GLY A 327 -30.63 -3.78 -11.91
C GLY A 327 -31.25 -3.70 -10.52
N THR A 328 -30.60 -2.96 -9.61
CA THR A 328 -31.05 -2.78 -8.23
C THR A 328 -31.13 -1.31 -7.84
N VAL A 329 -31.91 -1.05 -6.80
CA VAL A 329 -31.94 0.22 -6.06
C VAL A 329 -31.35 -0.04 -4.68
N ARG A 330 -30.25 0.63 -4.37
CA ARG A 330 -29.64 0.57 -3.04
C ARG A 330 -29.42 1.97 -2.50
N GLY A 331 -29.28 2.07 -1.18
CA GLY A 331 -29.01 3.34 -0.53
C GLY A 331 -28.02 3.21 0.60
N ILE A 332 -27.49 4.37 1.02
CA ILE A 332 -26.68 4.53 2.24
C ILE A 332 -27.33 5.59 3.12
N ASN A 333 -27.18 5.44 4.45
CA ASN A 333 -27.66 6.39 5.43
C ASN A 333 -26.48 7.15 6.06
N ALA A 334 -26.34 8.42 5.70
CA ALA A 334 -25.37 9.33 6.31
C ALA A 334 -25.99 9.95 7.57
N LYS A 335 -25.75 9.32 8.72
CA LYS A 335 -26.27 9.72 10.02
C LYS A 335 -25.90 11.16 10.37
N GLY A 336 -26.86 11.97 10.84
CA GLY A 336 -26.64 13.35 11.24
C GLY A 336 -26.37 14.34 10.09
N GLN A 337 -26.54 13.94 8.82
CA GLN A 337 -26.29 14.81 7.66
C GLN A 337 -27.56 15.37 7.00
N GLY A 338 -28.74 15.19 7.62
CA GLY A 338 -30.04 15.68 7.11
C GLY A 338 -30.13 17.20 6.93
N GLY A 339 -29.29 17.96 7.65
CA GLY A 339 -29.12 19.41 7.49
C GLY A 339 -28.15 19.83 6.40
N MET A 340 -27.59 18.91 5.60
CA MET A 340 -26.59 19.21 4.57
C MET A 340 -27.12 20.22 3.54
N ALA A 341 -26.34 21.29 3.30
CA ALA A 341 -26.73 22.33 2.35
C ALA A 341 -26.81 21.77 0.92
N ARG A 342 -27.81 22.21 0.14
CA ARG A 342 -28.07 21.78 -1.24
C ARG A 342 -26.82 21.73 -2.12
N LYS A 343 -25.98 22.78 -2.06
CA LYS A 343 -24.72 22.85 -2.83
C LYS A 343 -23.75 21.73 -2.49
N LYS A 344 -23.74 21.22 -1.25
CA LYS A 344 -22.90 20.06 -0.86
C LYS A 344 -23.50 18.76 -1.41
N ILE A 345 -24.82 18.60 -1.37
CA ILE A 345 -25.52 17.46 -1.98
C ILE A 345 -25.26 17.44 -3.50
N ASP A 346 -25.35 18.59 -4.18
CA ASP A 346 -25.08 18.68 -5.62
C ASP A 346 -23.63 18.24 -5.96
N LYS A 347 -22.65 18.53 -5.09
CA LYS A 347 -21.29 18.00 -5.24
C LYS A 347 -21.21 16.49 -5.07
N LEU A 348 -22.01 15.89 -4.18
CA LEU A 348 -22.08 14.43 -4.06
C LEU A 348 -22.71 13.80 -5.31
N VAL A 349 -23.69 14.47 -5.93
CA VAL A 349 -24.25 14.04 -7.21
C VAL A 349 -23.18 14.04 -8.31
N ASP A 350 -22.39 15.11 -8.42
CA ASP A 350 -21.31 15.21 -9.41
C ASP A 350 -20.21 14.19 -9.14
N PHE A 351 -19.87 13.96 -7.87
CA PHE A 351 -18.96 12.90 -7.47
C PHE A 351 -19.46 11.52 -7.91
N ALA A 352 -20.74 11.21 -7.65
CA ALA A 352 -21.37 9.95 -8.06
C ALA A 352 -21.34 9.73 -9.59
N LYS A 353 -21.53 10.80 -10.38
CA LYS A 353 -21.41 10.73 -11.85
C LYS A 353 -20.01 10.33 -12.30
N GLY A 354 -18.97 10.74 -11.59
CA GLY A 354 -17.59 10.32 -11.85
C GLY A 354 -17.37 8.81 -11.73
N TYR A 355 -18.26 8.11 -11.04
CA TYR A 355 -18.29 6.63 -10.88
C TYR A 355 -19.35 5.94 -11.75
N GLY A 356 -19.94 6.64 -12.72
CA GLY A 356 -20.87 6.08 -13.69
C GLY A 356 -22.35 6.24 -13.36
N ALA A 357 -22.71 6.92 -12.24
CA ALA A 357 -24.10 7.20 -11.95
C ALA A 357 -24.71 8.18 -12.96
N LYS A 358 -25.93 7.92 -13.40
CA LYS A 358 -26.73 8.89 -14.19
C LYS A 358 -27.27 10.02 -13.32
N GLY A 359 -27.37 9.80 -12.01
CA GLY A 359 -27.83 10.75 -11.01
C GLY A 359 -27.81 10.10 -9.62
N LEU A 360 -28.10 10.90 -8.60
CA LEU A 360 -28.20 10.45 -7.21
C LEU A 360 -29.50 10.95 -6.62
N ALA A 361 -30.36 10.04 -6.19
CA ALA A 361 -31.60 10.39 -5.49
C ALA A 361 -31.32 10.54 -3.98
N TYR A 362 -32.06 11.41 -3.29
CA TYR A 362 -31.87 11.58 -1.85
C TYR A 362 -33.14 11.91 -1.10
N ILE A 363 -33.14 11.57 0.19
CA ILE A 363 -34.09 12.02 1.20
C ILE A 363 -33.28 12.64 2.36
N ALA A 364 -33.55 13.91 2.67
CA ALA A 364 -33.02 14.58 3.85
C ALA A 364 -34.12 14.66 4.92
N ILE A 365 -33.85 14.10 6.08
CA ILE A 365 -34.73 14.14 7.26
C ILE A 365 -34.15 15.18 8.20
N HIS A 366 -34.80 16.33 8.34
CA HIS A 366 -34.30 17.37 9.25
C HIS A 366 -34.53 17.01 10.72
N GLU A 367 -33.83 17.68 11.63
CA GLU A 367 -33.95 17.46 13.08
C GLU A 367 -35.39 17.61 13.62
N ASP A 368 -36.21 18.49 12.99
CA ASP A 368 -37.60 18.72 13.31
C ASP A 368 -38.57 17.68 12.72
N GLY A 369 -38.04 16.65 12.04
CA GLY A 369 -38.81 15.62 11.35
C GLY A 369 -39.27 16.01 9.96
N THR A 370 -38.98 17.21 9.48
CA THR A 370 -39.35 17.62 8.10
C THR A 370 -38.55 16.82 7.09
N VAL A 371 -39.23 16.21 6.11
CA VAL A 371 -38.65 15.40 5.05
C VAL A 371 -38.56 16.19 3.75
N LYS A 372 -37.36 16.27 3.16
CA LYS A 372 -37.12 16.79 1.81
C LYS A 372 -36.56 15.72 0.91
N SER A 373 -37.15 15.50 -0.25
CA SER A 373 -36.71 14.48 -1.20
C SER A 373 -36.54 15.07 -2.60
N SER A 374 -35.56 14.57 -3.34
CA SER A 374 -35.34 14.91 -4.76
C SER A 374 -36.43 14.32 -5.68
N PHE A 375 -37.21 13.36 -5.20
CA PHE A 375 -38.22 12.62 -5.97
C PHE A 375 -39.58 12.54 -5.27
N SER A 376 -39.84 13.39 -4.30
CA SER A 376 -41.11 13.41 -3.52
C SER A 376 -42.38 13.52 -4.37
N LYS A 377 -42.26 14.09 -5.59
CA LYS A 377 -43.41 14.21 -6.51
C LYS A 377 -43.86 12.87 -7.14
N PHE A 378 -43.05 11.84 -7.00
CA PHE A 378 -43.26 10.53 -7.65
C PHE A 378 -43.48 9.40 -6.65
N MET A 379 -43.61 9.72 -5.36
CA MET A 379 -43.85 8.75 -4.29
C MET A 379 -44.93 9.28 -3.33
N THR A 380 -45.77 8.37 -2.83
CA THR A 380 -46.74 8.67 -1.77
C THR A 380 -46.01 8.87 -0.42
N GLU A 381 -46.74 9.39 0.58
CA GLU A 381 -46.21 9.51 1.94
C GLU A 381 -45.92 8.14 2.55
N GLU A 382 -46.76 7.13 2.27
CA GLU A 382 -46.60 5.75 2.74
C GLU A 382 -45.35 5.10 2.12
N GLU A 383 -45.11 5.25 0.81
CA GLU A 383 -43.92 4.74 0.14
C GLU A 383 -42.67 5.42 0.67
N THR A 384 -42.71 6.74 0.88
CA THR A 384 -41.58 7.49 1.46
C THR A 384 -41.30 7.02 2.89
N ALA A 385 -42.32 6.82 3.72
CA ALA A 385 -42.18 6.32 5.08
C ALA A 385 -41.61 4.88 5.10
N ALA A 386 -42.06 4.02 4.19
CA ALA A 386 -41.54 2.66 4.05
C ALA A 386 -40.07 2.65 3.66
N LEU A 387 -39.66 3.53 2.74
CA LEU A 387 -38.28 3.67 2.31
C LEU A 387 -37.37 4.20 3.43
N ILE A 388 -37.82 5.23 4.18
CA ILE A 388 -37.11 5.75 5.36
C ILE A 388 -36.93 4.64 6.41
N LYS A 389 -37.98 3.86 6.66
CA LYS A 389 -37.94 2.73 7.60
C LYS A 389 -36.97 1.64 7.13
N ALA A 390 -36.98 1.27 5.85
CA ALA A 390 -36.04 0.29 5.28
C ALA A 390 -34.57 0.72 5.43
N MET A 391 -34.33 2.03 5.33
CA MET A 391 -33.01 2.64 5.49
C MET A 391 -32.63 2.91 6.95
N ALA A 392 -33.45 2.52 7.94
CA ALA A 392 -33.28 2.89 9.35
C ALA A 392 -33.00 4.41 9.53
N GLY A 393 -33.76 5.24 8.76
CA GLY A 393 -33.64 6.69 8.79
C GLY A 393 -34.27 7.29 10.03
N GLU A 394 -33.56 8.24 10.65
CA GLU A 394 -34.00 8.99 11.85
C GLU A 394 -33.93 10.50 11.57
N ASN A 395 -34.48 11.29 12.48
CA ASN A 395 -34.36 12.74 12.39
C ASN A 395 -32.89 13.16 12.38
N GLY A 396 -32.52 14.02 11.46
CA GLY A 396 -31.18 14.46 11.25
C GLY A 396 -30.39 13.67 10.19
N ASP A 397 -30.96 12.63 9.55
CA ASP A 397 -30.25 11.76 8.61
C ASP A 397 -30.39 12.20 7.14
N LEU A 398 -29.36 11.89 6.34
CA LEU A 398 -29.39 12.02 4.87
C LEU A 398 -29.30 10.63 4.24
N LEU A 399 -30.35 10.24 3.51
CA LEU A 399 -30.42 8.99 2.77
C LEU A 399 -30.08 9.27 1.31
N LEU A 400 -29.13 8.51 0.74
CA LEU A 400 -28.68 8.65 -0.65
C LEU A 400 -28.93 7.34 -1.39
N PHE A 401 -29.44 7.41 -2.62
CA PHE A 401 -29.84 6.23 -3.40
C PHE A 401 -29.21 6.26 -4.79
N ALA A 402 -28.73 5.09 -5.24
CA ALA A 402 -28.33 4.82 -6.61
C ALA A 402 -29.19 3.70 -7.19
N ALA A 403 -29.48 3.80 -8.48
CA ALA A 403 -30.33 2.84 -9.22
C ALA A 403 -29.73 2.62 -10.61
N ASP A 404 -29.21 1.45 -10.87
CA ASP A 404 -28.64 1.00 -12.17
C ASP A 404 -28.30 -0.51 -12.08
N LYS A 405 -27.51 -1.04 -13.01
CA LYS A 405 -26.87 -2.36 -12.90
C LYS A 405 -26.09 -2.48 -11.60
N ASN A 406 -26.04 -3.66 -11.00
CA ASN A 406 -25.40 -3.90 -9.71
C ASN A 406 -24.00 -3.31 -9.60
N LYS A 407 -23.12 -3.55 -10.61
CA LYS A 407 -21.75 -3.04 -10.62
C LYS A 407 -21.71 -1.51 -10.46
N VAL A 408 -22.53 -0.78 -11.22
CA VAL A 408 -22.58 0.69 -11.13
C VAL A 408 -23.06 1.13 -9.75
N VAL A 409 -24.08 0.46 -9.20
CA VAL A 409 -24.63 0.78 -7.86
C VAL A 409 -23.60 0.55 -6.77
N TRP A 410 -22.85 -0.55 -6.83
CA TRP A 410 -21.77 -0.85 -5.89
C TRP A 410 -20.64 0.18 -6.00
N ASP A 411 -20.12 0.44 -7.19
CA ASP A 411 -19.01 1.40 -7.43
C ASP A 411 -19.39 2.81 -6.94
N VAL A 412 -20.59 3.27 -7.24
CA VAL A 412 -21.11 4.59 -6.84
C VAL A 412 -21.27 4.70 -5.33
N LEU A 413 -22.00 3.78 -4.72
CA LEU A 413 -22.33 3.86 -3.28
C LEU A 413 -21.11 3.53 -2.42
N GLY A 414 -20.25 2.61 -2.85
CA GLY A 414 -18.99 2.31 -2.18
C GLY A 414 -18.05 3.52 -2.14
N ALA A 415 -17.91 4.23 -3.27
CA ALA A 415 -17.12 5.46 -3.33
C ALA A 415 -17.75 6.59 -2.49
N LEU A 416 -19.07 6.79 -2.57
CA LEU A 416 -19.80 7.77 -1.76
C LEU A 416 -19.69 7.50 -0.26
N ARG A 417 -19.75 6.25 0.14
CA ARG A 417 -19.59 5.80 1.52
C ARG A 417 -18.23 6.26 2.09
N LEU A 418 -17.16 6.05 1.35
CA LEU A 418 -15.81 6.48 1.76
C LEU A 418 -15.65 8.00 1.75
N GLU A 419 -16.23 8.69 0.76
CA GLU A 419 -16.17 10.15 0.66
C GLU A 419 -16.92 10.81 1.83
N LEU A 420 -18.11 10.31 2.17
CA LEU A 420 -18.88 10.77 3.33
C LEU A 420 -18.16 10.47 4.64
N ALA A 421 -17.57 9.28 4.79
CA ALA A 421 -16.81 8.93 5.98
C ALA A 421 -15.60 9.87 6.18
N ARG A 422 -14.93 10.28 5.09
CA ARG A 422 -13.86 11.27 5.12
C ARG A 422 -14.37 12.65 5.54
N GLN A 423 -15.49 13.12 4.96
CA GLN A 423 -16.09 14.41 5.32
C GLN A 423 -16.62 14.46 6.75
N MET A 424 -17.05 13.32 7.28
CA MET A 424 -17.55 13.14 8.64
C MET A 424 -16.45 12.78 9.65
N GLU A 425 -15.19 12.71 9.24
CA GLU A 425 -14.03 12.37 10.07
C GLU A 425 -14.16 10.99 10.78
N LEU A 426 -14.79 10.01 10.13
CA LEU A 426 -15.00 8.66 10.65
C LEU A 426 -13.80 7.72 10.44
N LEU A 427 -12.80 8.15 9.68
CA LEU A 427 -11.63 7.33 9.30
C LEU A 427 -10.48 7.54 10.28
N ASP A 428 -10.55 6.94 11.48
CA ASP A 428 -9.46 7.00 12.44
C ASP A 428 -8.24 6.18 11.95
N LYS A 429 -7.11 6.85 11.74
CA LYS A 429 -5.83 6.22 11.37
C LYS A 429 -5.16 5.44 12.52
N ASN A 430 -5.67 5.57 13.75
CA ASN A 430 -5.17 4.82 14.89
C ASN A 430 -5.91 3.48 15.08
N GLU A 431 -7.00 3.29 14.38
CA GLU A 431 -7.78 2.07 14.40
C GLU A 431 -7.35 1.15 13.25
N TYR A 432 -7.12 -0.13 13.53
CA TYR A 432 -6.74 -1.14 12.54
C TYR A 432 -7.81 -2.23 12.53
N LYS A 433 -8.60 -2.27 11.46
CA LYS A 433 -9.66 -3.27 11.24
C LYS A 433 -9.31 -4.15 10.06
N PHE A 434 -9.14 -5.42 10.36
CA PHE A 434 -8.85 -6.46 9.37
C PHE A 434 -10.13 -7.15 8.94
N LEU A 435 -10.14 -7.60 7.68
CA LEU A 435 -11.24 -8.34 7.08
C LEU A 435 -10.69 -9.31 6.02
N TRP A 436 -11.09 -10.57 6.08
CA TRP A 436 -10.90 -11.49 4.96
C TRP A 436 -12.05 -11.38 3.98
N ILE A 437 -11.75 -11.22 2.70
CA ILE A 437 -12.72 -11.42 1.61
C ILE A 437 -12.41 -12.78 1.00
N THR A 438 -13.44 -13.62 0.86
CA THR A 438 -13.33 -15.00 0.37
C THR A 438 -14.37 -15.26 -0.71
N GLU A 439 -14.34 -16.45 -1.32
CA GLU A 439 -15.35 -16.87 -2.29
C GLU A 439 -15.52 -15.91 -3.47
N PHE A 440 -14.40 -15.42 -4.00
CA PHE A 440 -14.42 -14.57 -5.18
C PHE A 440 -15.03 -15.29 -6.38
N PRO A 441 -15.63 -14.59 -7.36
CA PRO A 441 -15.88 -15.18 -8.67
C PRO A 441 -14.57 -15.73 -9.26
N LEU A 442 -14.63 -16.92 -9.85
CA LEU A 442 -13.47 -17.49 -10.54
C LEU A 442 -13.14 -16.71 -11.81
N LEU A 443 -14.18 -16.26 -12.47
CA LEU A 443 -14.14 -15.64 -13.80
C LEU A 443 -14.99 -14.38 -13.80
N GLU A 444 -14.59 -13.41 -14.61
CA GLU A 444 -15.38 -12.22 -14.91
C GLU A 444 -15.53 -12.06 -16.44
N TRP A 445 -16.66 -11.54 -16.88
CA TRP A 445 -16.91 -11.26 -18.28
C TRP A 445 -16.23 -9.95 -18.69
N SER A 446 -15.39 -9.99 -19.69
CA SER A 446 -14.78 -8.81 -20.29
C SER A 446 -15.56 -8.40 -21.55
N ASP A 447 -16.27 -7.27 -21.49
CA ASP A 447 -16.95 -6.70 -22.65
C ASP A 447 -15.95 -6.30 -23.76
N GLU A 448 -14.74 -5.86 -23.39
CA GLU A 448 -13.69 -5.46 -24.32
C GLU A 448 -13.17 -6.67 -25.13
N GLN A 449 -12.93 -7.80 -24.44
CA GLN A 449 -12.41 -9.01 -25.06
C GLN A 449 -13.51 -9.96 -25.53
N ASN A 450 -14.78 -9.67 -25.20
CA ASN A 450 -15.95 -10.51 -25.50
C ASN A 450 -15.75 -11.98 -25.10
N ARG A 451 -15.18 -12.19 -23.88
CA ARG A 451 -14.90 -13.52 -23.30
C ARG A 451 -14.77 -13.44 -21.78
N PHE A 452 -14.79 -14.60 -21.16
CA PHE A 452 -14.39 -14.70 -19.76
C PHE A 452 -12.89 -14.49 -19.57
N THR A 453 -12.51 -13.78 -18.50
CA THR A 453 -11.15 -13.62 -18.01
C THR A 453 -11.07 -14.15 -16.59
N ALA A 454 -9.90 -14.61 -16.14
CA ALA A 454 -9.71 -15.01 -14.76
C ALA A 454 -9.72 -13.76 -13.88
N MET A 455 -10.47 -13.81 -12.77
CA MET A 455 -10.50 -12.68 -11.84
C MET A 455 -9.16 -12.49 -11.11
N HIS A 456 -8.45 -13.57 -10.83
CA HIS A 456 -7.10 -13.56 -10.25
C HIS A 456 -6.07 -14.02 -11.28
N HIS A 457 -5.93 -15.35 -11.46
CA HIS A 457 -5.02 -15.93 -12.45
C HIS A 457 -5.51 -17.32 -12.89
N PRO A 458 -5.02 -17.87 -14.03
CA PRO A 458 -5.51 -19.13 -14.60
C PRO A 458 -5.27 -20.39 -13.75
N PHE A 459 -4.48 -20.29 -12.70
CA PHE A 459 -4.14 -21.41 -11.81
C PHE A 459 -4.94 -21.42 -10.50
N THR A 460 -5.94 -20.54 -10.36
CA THR A 460 -6.81 -20.47 -9.18
C THR A 460 -7.79 -21.64 -9.17
N MET A 461 -7.84 -22.39 -8.06
CA MET A 461 -8.74 -23.53 -7.89
C MET A 461 -10.19 -23.04 -7.75
N PRO A 462 -11.12 -23.57 -8.56
CA PRO A 462 -12.55 -23.38 -8.31
C PRO A 462 -12.99 -24.10 -7.03
N MET A 463 -14.09 -23.66 -6.43
CA MET A 463 -14.75 -24.44 -5.38
C MET A 463 -15.28 -25.75 -5.95
N GLU A 464 -15.08 -26.85 -5.23
CA GLU A 464 -15.43 -28.19 -5.71
C GLU A 464 -16.91 -28.33 -6.00
N GLU A 465 -17.78 -27.74 -5.17
CA GLU A 465 -19.22 -27.75 -5.35
C GLU A 465 -19.71 -27.00 -6.59
N ASP A 466 -18.90 -26.05 -7.09
CA ASP A 466 -19.24 -25.21 -8.24
C ASP A 466 -18.69 -25.76 -9.58
N LEU A 467 -17.82 -26.79 -9.54
CA LEU A 467 -17.24 -27.41 -10.75
C LEU A 467 -18.28 -27.87 -11.78
N GLN A 468 -19.47 -28.27 -11.33
CA GLN A 468 -20.58 -28.65 -12.19
C GLN A 468 -21.08 -27.51 -13.12
N TYR A 469 -20.77 -26.26 -12.81
CA TYR A 469 -21.23 -25.09 -13.56
C TYR A 469 -20.17 -24.58 -14.57
N ILE A 470 -18.93 -25.11 -14.53
CA ILE A 470 -17.82 -24.55 -15.31
C ILE A 470 -18.06 -24.54 -16.84
N ASP A 471 -18.83 -25.52 -17.34
CA ASP A 471 -19.20 -25.63 -18.76
C ASP A 471 -20.51 -24.92 -19.09
N SER A 472 -21.46 -24.85 -18.16
CA SER A 472 -22.83 -24.38 -18.41
C SER A 472 -23.08 -22.93 -18.00
N ASP A 473 -22.44 -22.48 -16.92
CA ASP A 473 -22.56 -21.13 -16.36
C ASP A 473 -21.26 -20.73 -15.65
N PRO A 474 -20.15 -20.49 -16.40
CA PRO A 474 -18.84 -20.22 -15.83
C PRO A 474 -18.80 -18.97 -14.95
N GLY A 475 -19.67 -17.99 -15.20
CA GLY A 475 -19.77 -16.78 -14.36
C GLY A 475 -20.30 -17.02 -12.94
N ARG A 476 -20.88 -18.22 -12.68
CA ARG A 476 -21.36 -18.62 -11.35
C ARG A 476 -20.32 -19.30 -10.48
N VAL A 477 -19.23 -19.76 -11.10
CA VAL A 477 -18.20 -20.53 -10.40
C VAL A 477 -17.40 -19.63 -9.46
N ARG A 478 -17.35 -20.00 -8.16
CA ARG A 478 -16.53 -19.32 -7.15
C ARG A 478 -15.14 -19.92 -7.09
N ALA A 479 -14.19 -19.10 -6.71
CA ALA A 479 -12.78 -19.46 -6.52
C ALA A 479 -12.46 -19.74 -5.04
N LYS A 480 -11.53 -20.65 -4.77
CA LYS A 480 -10.82 -20.79 -3.49
C LYS A 480 -9.75 -19.68 -3.37
N ALA A 481 -10.18 -18.41 -3.49
CA ALA A 481 -9.34 -17.23 -3.36
C ALA A 481 -9.73 -16.45 -2.10
N TYR A 482 -8.76 -15.72 -1.58
CA TYR A 482 -8.88 -14.95 -0.35
C TYR A 482 -7.94 -13.75 -0.36
N ASP A 483 -8.49 -12.58 0.01
CA ASP A 483 -7.74 -11.34 0.20
C ASP A 483 -7.85 -10.87 1.64
N ILE A 484 -6.75 -10.41 2.20
CA ILE A 484 -6.74 -9.72 3.49
C ILE A 484 -6.77 -8.23 3.27
N VAL A 485 -7.77 -7.61 3.87
CA VAL A 485 -8.04 -6.16 3.78
C VAL A 485 -7.77 -5.52 5.14
N LEU A 486 -7.10 -4.38 5.13
CA LEU A 486 -6.86 -3.53 6.30
C LEU A 486 -7.36 -2.12 6.00
N ASN A 487 -8.34 -1.64 6.77
CA ASN A 487 -8.86 -0.27 6.65
C ASN A 487 -9.22 0.13 5.20
N GLY A 488 -9.90 -0.75 4.48
CA GLY A 488 -10.31 -0.50 3.09
C GLY A 488 -9.20 -0.67 2.05
N ASN A 489 -8.06 -1.23 2.42
CA ASN A 489 -6.96 -1.52 1.51
C ASN A 489 -6.65 -3.01 1.54
N GLU A 490 -6.62 -3.64 0.38
CA GLU A 490 -6.05 -4.97 0.21
C GLU A 490 -4.56 -4.92 0.50
N ILE A 491 -4.13 -5.61 1.55
CA ILE A 491 -2.71 -5.69 1.93
C ILE A 491 -2.04 -6.98 1.43
N GLY A 492 -2.83 -7.96 1.02
CA GLY A 492 -2.36 -9.22 0.46
C GLY A 492 -3.50 -10.05 -0.08
N GLY A 493 -3.19 -10.94 -0.99
CA GLY A 493 -4.15 -11.85 -1.59
C GLY A 493 -3.51 -13.15 -2.03
N GLY A 494 -4.35 -14.17 -2.19
CA GLY A 494 -3.91 -15.49 -2.57
C GLY A 494 -5.04 -16.45 -2.93
N SER A 495 -4.67 -17.67 -3.24
CA SER A 495 -5.63 -18.72 -3.55
C SER A 495 -5.05 -20.12 -3.32
N VAL A 496 -5.91 -21.11 -3.29
CA VAL A 496 -5.54 -22.49 -3.56
C VAL A 496 -5.28 -22.63 -5.06
N ARG A 497 -4.27 -23.40 -5.45
CA ARG A 497 -3.90 -23.60 -6.86
C ARG A 497 -4.52 -24.87 -7.43
N ILE A 498 -4.80 -24.83 -8.73
CA ILE A 498 -5.19 -26.03 -9.47
C ILE A 498 -3.98 -26.97 -9.51
N PHE A 499 -4.14 -28.18 -9.02
CA PHE A 499 -3.16 -29.26 -9.10
C PHE A 499 -3.67 -30.45 -9.94
N ASN A 500 -4.92 -30.43 -10.34
CA ASN A 500 -5.56 -31.41 -11.20
C ASN A 500 -5.48 -30.98 -12.66
N GLN A 501 -4.90 -31.81 -13.54
CA GLN A 501 -4.70 -31.48 -14.96
C GLN A 501 -6.02 -31.35 -15.73
N GLU A 502 -7.06 -32.10 -15.38
CA GLU A 502 -8.36 -32.03 -16.05
C GLU A 502 -9.03 -30.68 -15.75
N ILE A 503 -9.02 -30.26 -14.46
CA ILE A 503 -9.55 -28.94 -14.07
C ILE A 503 -8.73 -27.82 -14.73
N GLN A 504 -7.40 -27.94 -14.80
CA GLN A 504 -6.55 -26.94 -15.44
C GLN A 504 -6.84 -26.81 -16.95
N SER A 505 -7.05 -27.94 -17.62
CA SER A 505 -7.41 -27.93 -19.05
C SER A 505 -8.76 -27.26 -19.27
N LYS A 506 -9.75 -27.56 -18.43
CA LYS A 506 -11.06 -26.89 -18.46
C LYS A 506 -10.96 -25.38 -18.23
N MET A 507 -10.16 -24.98 -17.27
CA MET A 507 -9.94 -23.56 -16.98
C MET A 507 -9.35 -22.84 -18.20
N PHE A 508 -8.36 -23.42 -18.88
CA PHE A 508 -7.80 -22.84 -20.10
C PHE A 508 -8.82 -22.77 -21.23
N GLU A 509 -9.63 -23.80 -21.41
CA GLU A 509 -10.70 -23.84 -22.42
C GLU A 509 -11.70 -22.68 -22.23
N VAL A 510 -12.19 -22.48 -20.99
CA VAL A 510 -13.14 -21.40 -20.67
C VAL A 510 -12.50 -20.01 -20.85
N LEU A 511 -11.19 -19.88 -20.61
CA LEU A 511 -10.44 -18.65 -20.86
C LEU A 511 -10.10 -18.44 -22.34
N GLY A 512 -10.47 -19.38 -23.23
CA GLY A 512 -10.27 -19.29 -24.66
C GLY A 512 -8.87 -19.63 -25.15
N PHE A 513 -8.06 -20.34 -24.35
CA PHE A 513 -6.76 -20.87 -24.80
C PHE A 513 -6.94 -22.15 -25.60
N THR A 514 -6.24 -22.26 -26.71
CA THR A 514 -6.04 -23.58 -27.34
C THR A 514 -5.01 -24.39 -26.53
N PRO A 515 -5.01 -25.74 -26.63
CA PRO A 515 -3.99 -26.57 -25.99
C PRO A 515 -2.56 -26.17 -26.37
N GLU A 516 -2.35 -25.75 -27.64
CA GLU A 516 -1.05 -25.30 -28.15
C GLU A 516 -0.63 -23.99 -27.49
N GLN A 517 -1.53 -23.02 -27.36
CA GLN A 517 -1.28 -21.73 -26.70
C GLN A 517 -0.96 -21.93 -25.21
N ALA A 518 -1.74 -22.76 -24.53
CA ALA A 518 -1.48 -23.10 -23.12
C ALA A 518 -0.11 -23.78 -22.95
N GLN A 519 0.25 -24.70 -23.86
CA GLN A 519 1.55 -25.36 -23.84
C GLN A 519 2.71 -24.39 -24.19
N GLU A 520 2.51 -23.46 -25.10
CA GLU A 520 3.53 -22.45 -25.44
C GLU A 520 3.82 -21.51 -24.27
N GLN A 521 2.78 -21.01 -23.61
CA GLN A 521 2.92 -20.04 -22.50
C GLN A 521 3.33 -20.70 -21.19
N PHE A 522 2.70 -21.81 -20.81
CA PHE A 522 2.79 -22.42 -19.49
C PHE A 522 3.32 -23.86 -19.52
N GLY A 523 3.83 -24.32 -20.67
CA GLY A 523 4.22 -25.72 -20.88
C GLY A 523 5.22 -26.25 -19.87
N PHE A 524 6.14 -25.43 -19.39
CA PHE A 524 7.11 -25.84 -18.37
C PHE A 524 6.43 -26.14 -17.02
N LEU A 525 5.40 -25.39 -16.60
CA LEU A 525 4.62 -25.66 -15.40
C LEU A 525 3.70 -26.87 -15.60
N LEU A 526 2.98 -26.93 -16.73
CA LEU A 526 2.12 -28.07 -17.07
C LEU A 526 2.90 -29.38 -17.18
N ASN A 527 4.13 -29.32 -17.68
CA ASN A 527 5.01 -30.48 -17.69
C ASN A 527 5.47 -30.91 -16.29
N ALA A 528 5.76 -29.97 -15.40
CA ALA A 528 6.09 -30.28 -14.00
C ALA A 528 4.93 -31.00 -13.30
N PHE A 529 3.69 -30.62 -13.58
CA PHE A 529 2.49 -31.22 -13.00
C PHE A 529 2.30 -32.70 -13.38
N LYS A 530 2.88 -33.15 -14.51
CA LYS A 530 2.84 -34.56 -14.93
C LYS A 530 3.62 -35.51 -14.01
N TYR A 531 4.54 -34.96 -13.19
CA TYR A 531 5.41 -35.76 -12.31
C TYR A 531 4.93 -35.78 -10.86
N GLY A 532 3.68 -35.38 -10.61
CA GLY A 532 3.08 -35.35 -9.29
C GLY A 532 3.26 -34.00 -8.62
N VAL A 533 2.16 -33.31 -8.46
CA VAL A 533 2.10 -32.01 -7.79
C VAL A 533 1.25 -32.14 -6.54
N PRO A 534 1.72 -31.66 -5.36
CA PRO A 534 0.90 -31.65 -4.16
C PRO A 534 -0.22 -30.60 -4.28
N PRO A 535 -1.35 -30.76 -3.61
CA PRO A 535 -2.23 -29.65 -3.32
C PRO A 535 -1.42 -28.51 -2.67
N HIS A 536 -1.56 -27.29 -3.15
CA HIS A 536 -0.78 -26.15 -2.65
C HIS A 536 -1.56 -24.85 -2.73
N ALA A 537 -1.19 -23.91 -1.88
CA ALA A 537 -1.83 -22.62 -1.76
C ALA A 537 -0.82 -21.58 -1.27
N GLY A 538 -1.07 -20.31 -1.53
CA GLY A 538 -0.18 -19.26 -1.11
C GLY A 538 -0.86 -17.91 -1.01
N LEU A 539 -0.09 -16.96 -0.52
CA LEU A 539 -0.50 -15.57 -0.37
C LEU A 539 0.70 -14.65 -0.59
N ALA A 540 0.46 -13.47 -1.13
CA ALA A 540 1.47 -12.44 -1.26
C ALA A 540 0.98 -11.14 -0.60
N TYR A 541 1.78 -10.59 0.32
CA TYR A 541 1.56 -9.25 0.86
C TYR A 541 2.27 -8.20 0.01
N GLY A 542 1.61 -7.09 -0.27
CA GLY A 542 2.28 -5.87 -0.71
C GLY A 542 2.99 -5.23 0.48
N LEU A 543 4.30 -5.50 0.64
CA LEU A 543 5.07 -5.00 1.79
C LEU A 543 5.02 -3.48 1.89
N ASP A 544 5.08 -2.79 0.76
CA ASP A 544 5.02 -1.32 0.70
C ASP A 544 3.70 -0.80 1.27
N ARG A 545 2.57 -1.41 0.87
CA ARG A 545 1.24 -1.03 1.34
C ARG A 545 1.02 -1.37 2.81
N LEU A 546 1.46 -2.54 3.26
CA LEU A 546 1.39 -2.92 4.67
C LEU A 546 2.15 -1.91 5.54
N VAL A 547 3.39 -1.59 5.19
CA VAL A 547 4.21 -0.62 5.94
C VAL A 547 3.63 0.79 5.86
N MET A 548 3.09 1.21 4.71
CA MET A 548 2.40 2.49 4.56
C MET A 548 1.27 2.64 5.57
N LEU A 549 0.41 1.62 5.70
CA LEU A 549 -0.71 1.62 6.66
C LEU A 549 -0.22 1.58 8.11
N MET A 550 0.78 0.75 8.43
CA MET A 550 1.37 0.70 9.77
C MET A 550 2.01 2.04 10.17
N ALA A 551 2.65 2.73 9.22
CA ALA A 551 3.26 4.05 9.40
C ALA A 551 2.25 5.20 9.27
N LYS A 552 0.97 4.93 9.02
CA LYS A 552 -0.14 5.90 8.86
C LYS A 552 0.11 6.92 7.75
N GLN A 553 0.84 6.51 6.70
CA GLN A 553 1.12 7.34 5.53
C GLN A 553 0.00 7.20 4.47
N ASP A 554 -0.12 8.22 3.61
CA ASP A 554 -1.11 8.26 2.53
C ASP A 554 -0.52 7.82 1.17
N SER A 555 0.79 7.58 1.11
CA SER A 555 1.49 7.15 -0.11
C SER A 555 2.59 6.15 0.20
N ILE A 556 2.71 5.11 -0.64
CA ILE A 556 3.83 4.15 -0.54
C ILE A 556 5.19 4.80 -0.83
N ARG A 557 5.24 5.96 -1.48
CA ARG A 557 6.49 6.71 -1.70
C ARG A 557 7.15 7.18 -0.41
N ASP A 558 6.39 7.32 0.68
CA ASP A 558 6.93 7.69 1.99
C ASP A 558 7.57 6.51 2.75
N VAL A 559 7.38 5.27 2.26
CA VAL A 559 7.94 4.03 2.84
C VAL A 559 8.88 3.28 1.90
N ILE A 560 9.16 3.86 0.72
CA ILE A 560 10.14 3.36 -0.26
C ILE A 560 11.31 4.35 -0.32
N ALA A 561 12.54 3.85 -0.27
CA ALA A 561 13.72 4.71 -0.24
C ALA A 561 13.83 5.60 -1.49
N PHE A 562 13.70 5.01 -2.67
CA PHE A 562 13.84 5.69 -3.96
C PHE A 562 12.65 5.34 -4.88
N PRO A 563 11.47 5.97 -4.65
CA PRO A 563 10.28 5.72 -5.44
C PRO A 563 10.31 6.48 -6.77
N LYS A 564 9.53 6.00 -7.74
CA LYS A 564 9.22 6.75 -8.97
C LYS A 564 8.08 7.74 -8.72
N VAL A 565 8.04 8.82 -9.50
CA VAL A 565 6.91 9.76 -9.56
C VAL A 565 5.78 9.19 -10.44
N LYS A 566 4.69 9.94 -10.58
CA LYS A 566 3.47 9.48 -11.23
C LYS A 566 3.65 9.03 -12.69
N ASP A 567 4.60 9.62 -13.41
CA ASP A 567 4.95 9.28 -14.80
C ASP A 567 6.00 8.16 -14.91
N ALA A 568 6.24 7.43 -13.81
CA ALA A 568 7.23 6.36 -13.69
C ALA A 568 8.70 6.81 -13.81
N SER A 569 9.00 8.11 -13.75
CA SER A 569 10.37 8.61 -13.77
C SER A 569 10.97 8.71 -12.36
N ASP A 570 12.30 8.72 -12.29
CA ASP A 570 13.09 9.01 -11.09
C ASP A 570 13.73 10.39 -11.24
N LEU A 571 13.25 11.36 -10.48
CA LEU A 571 13.70 12.76 -10.56
C LEU A 571 15.13 12.96 -10.05
N MET A 572 15.67 12.05 -9.24
CA MET A 572 17.02 12.14 -8.68
C MET A 572 18.07 11.58 -9.66
N THR A 573 17.79 10.44 -10.26
CA THR A 573 18.70 9.76 -11.20
C THR A 573 18.41 10.07 -12.65
N GLU A 574 17.30 10.77 -12.92
CA GLU A 574 16.81 11.11 -14.27
C GLU A 574 16.48 9.87 -15.14
N ALA A 575 16.16 8.74 -14.48
CA ALA A 575 15.74 7.53 -15.16
C ALA A 575 14.23 7.58 -15.50
N PRO A 576 13.79 7.04 -16.68
CA PRO A 576 14.62 6.42 -17.72
C PRO A 576 15.33 7.48 -18.59
N GLU A 577 16.51 7.12 -19.11
CA GLU A 577 17.25 7.96 -20.03
C GLU A 577 17.50 7.27 -21.39
N ARG A 578 17.98 8.05 -22.37
CA ARG A 578 18.36 7.50 -23.66
C ARG A 578 19.64 6.67 -23.53
N VAL A 579 19.63 5.47 -24.11
CA VAL A 579 20.82 4.60 -24.12
C VAL A 579 21.79 4.97 -25.23
N ASP A 580 23.07 4.63 -25.07
CA ASP A 580 24.11 4.79 -26.10
C ASP A 580 23.71 3.99 -27.37
N PRO A 581 23.71 4.61 -28.57
CA PRO A 581 23.39 3.95 -29.82
C PRO A 581 24.18 2.65 -30.06
N LYS A 582 25.42 2.55 -29.59
CA LYS A 582 26.22 1.33 -29.69
C LYS A 582 25.63 0.17 -28.89
N GLN A 583 25.00 0.44 -27.77
CA GLN A 583 24.30 -0.59 -27.00
C GLN A 583 23.09 -1.13 -27.75
N LEU A 584 22.37 -0.26 -28.46
CA LEU A 584 21.26 -0.70 -29.32
C LEU A 584 21.75 -1.53 -30.50
N GLU A 585 22.83 -1.09 -31.17
CA GLU A 585 23.48 -1.85 -32.25
C GLU A 585 23.92 -3.25 -31.77
N GLU A 586 24.58 -3.35 -30.60
CA GLU A 586 25.00 -4.62 -30.00
C GLU A 586 23.81 -5.55 -29.67
N LEU A 587 22.65 -4.99 -29.40
CA LEU A 587 21.41 -5.71 -29.13
C LEU A 587 20.62 -6.02 -30.41
N GLY A 588 21.00 -5.45 -31.56
CA GLY A 588 20.27 -5.56 -32.83
C GLY A 588 18.92 -4.84 -32.78
N LEU A 589 18.83 -3.72 -32.06
CA LEU A 589 17.62 -2.92 -31.89
C LEU A 589 17.74 -1.59 -32.62
N GLU A 590 16.65 -1.16 -33.24
CA GLU A 590 16.46 0.17 -33.80
C GLU A 590 15.28 0.85 -33.12
N LEU A 591 15.40 2.14 -32.83
CA LEU A 591 14.30 2.95 -32.31
C LEU A 591 13.57 3.59 -33.49
N GLU A 592 12.27 3.43 -33.57
CA GLU A 592 11.45 4.27 -34.44
C GLU A 592 11.52 5.71 -33.93
N GLU A 593 11.86 6.66 -34.84
CA GLU A 593 11.74 8.08 -34.53
C GLU A 593 10.24 8.43 -34.43
N HIS A 594 9.72 8.42 -33.22
CA HIS A 594 8.46 9.10 -32.95
C HIS A 594 8.73 10.60 -33.05
N THR A 595 8.38 11.20 -34.19
CA THR A 595 8.26 12.66 -34.29
C THR A 595 7.29 13.10 -33.19
N ALA A 596 7.83 13.82 -32.21
CA ALA A 596 7.04 14.43 -31.13
C ALA A 596 6.25 15.63 -31.69
N ASP A 597 5.28 15.35 -32.57
CA ASP A 597 4.32 16.31 -33.12
C ASP A 597 3.00 15.58 -33.34
N ALA A 598 2.28 15.28 -32.28
CA ALA A 598 0.82 15.11 -32.30
C ALA A 598 0.29 15.03 -30.87
N GLU A 599 -0.22 16.15 -30.41
CA GLU A 599 -1.12 16.51 -29.30
C GLU A 599 -0.50 17.23 -28.12
#